data_f3f6ef402ef2b52916cc3f9eaf361bda
#
_entry.id   f3f6ef402ef2b52916cc3f9eaf361bda
#
_cell.length_a   1.000
_cell.length_b   1.000
_cell.length_c   1.000
_cell.angle_alpha   90.00
_cell.angle_beta   90.00
_cell.angle_gamma   90.00
#
_symmetry.space_group_name_H-M   'P 1'
#
loop_
_entity.id
_entity.type
_entity.pdbx_description
1 polymer ?
#
loop_
_entity_poly.entity_id
_entity_poly.type
_entity_poly.pdbx_seq_one_letter_code
_entity_poly.pdbx_strand_id
1 'polypeptide(L)' 'MTRKEYEELHRVVKDKLGHQLHVGDLVIGYAYSNNVELYRVKKLCANKVAVARTSNNIWTNYIYPDRLIKIKEDGVSEN' A
#
# COMPACT_ATOMS: atom_id res chain seq x y z
N MET A 1 15.62 12.95 14.85
CA MET A 1 15.14 12.32 13.59
C MET A 1 16.17 12.51 12.50
N THR A 2 16.52 11.43 11.82
CA THR A 2 17.44 11.53 10.71
C THR A 2 16.69 12.00 9.47
N ARG A 3 17.45 12.46 8.47
CA ARG A 3 16.85 12.89 7.21
C ARG A 3 16.07 11.73 6.56
N LYS A 4 16.61 10.53 6.63
CA LYS A 4 15.94 9.37 6.04
C LYS A 4 14.61 9.11 6.72
N GLU A 5 14.59 9.20 8.05
CA GLU A 5 13.34 9.01 8.78
C GLU A 5 12.31 10.07 8.45
N TYR A 6 12.78 11.31 8.33
CA TYR A 6 11.88 12.40 7.95
C TYR A 6 11.29 12.15 6.56
N GLU A 7 12.11 11.74 5.61
CA GLU A 7 11.63 11.46 4.26
C GLU A 7 10.61 10.33 4.24
N GLU A 8 10.84 9.30 5.05
CA GLU A 8 9.89 8.19 5.11
C GLU A 8 8.55 8.64 5.68
N LEU A 9 8.58 9.46 6.71
CA LEU A 9 7.34 9.93 7.33
C LEU A 9 6.53 10.84 6.42
N HIS A 10 7.19 11.61 5.57
CA HIS A 10 6.53 12.60 4.73
C HIS A 10 6.45 12.19 3.26
N ARG A 11 6.76 10.91 2.98
CA ARG A 11 6.70 10.43 1.60
C ARG A 11 5.26 10.35 1.13
N VAL A 12 5.01 10.89 -0.05
CA VAL A 12 3.70 10.82 -0.66
C VAL A 12 3.76 9.80 -1.78
N VAL A 13 2.91 8.77 -1.67
CA VAL A 13 2.82 7.72 -2.67
C VAL A 13 1.36 7.60 -3.06
N LYS A 14 1.08 7.57 -4.35
CA LYS A 14 -0.28 7.48 -4.84
C LYS A 14 -0.47 6.17 -5.59
N ASP A 15 -1.68 5.64 -5.51
CA ASP A 15 -2.03 4.43 -6.22
C ASP A 15 -2.30 4.72 -7.70
N LYS A 16 -2.77 3.70 -8.42
CA LYS A 16 -3.03 3.82 -9.85
C LYS A 16 -4.05 4.90 -10.16
N LEU A 17 -4.99 5.13 -9.27
CA LEU A 17 -6.07 6.09 -9.47
C LEU A 17 -5.78 7.46 -8.87
N GLY A 18 -4.59 7.65 -8.31
CA GLY A 18 -4.20 8.93 -7.74
C GLY A 18 -4.55 9.13 -6.29
N HIS A 19 -5.02 8.10 -5.60
CA HIS A 19 -5.31 8.19 -4.18
C HIS A 19 -4.04 8.05 -3.37
N GLN A 20 -3.86 8.91 -2.39
CA GLN A 20 -2.68 8.84 -1.53
C GLN A 20 -2.75 7.62 -0.63
N LEU A 21 -1.64 6.88 -0.56
CA LEU A 21 -1.54 5.68 0.26
C LEU A 21 -0.90 6.01 1.60
N HIS A 22 -1.38 5.34 2.65
CA HIS A 22 -0.84 5.47 3.99
C HIS A 22 -0.60 4.08 4.56
N VAL A 23 0.32 3.97 5.50
CA VAL A 23 0.54 2.71 6.20
C VAL A 23 -0.76 2.30 6.88
N GLY A 24 -1.13 1.04 6.68
CA GLY A 24 -2.38 0.51 7.20
C GLY A 24 -3.54 0.52 6.23
N ASP A 25 -3.37 1.18 5.08
CA ASP A 25 -4.44 1.22 4.08
C ASP A 25 -4.69 -0.15 3.47
N LEU A 26 -5.94 -0.39 3.14
CA LEU A 26 -6.33 -1.60 2.43
C LEU A 26 -6.28 -1.31 0.92
N VAL A 27 -5.58 -2.15 0.20
CA VAL A 27 -5.41 -1.98 -1.23
C VAL A 27 -5.64 -3.30 -1.94
N ILE A 28 -5.99 -3.21 -3.21
CA ILE A 28 -6.10 -4.38 -4.06
C ILE A 28 -5.01 -4.29 -5.12
N GLY A 29 -4.40 -5.41 -5.44
CA GLY A 29 -3.32 -5.38 -6.42
C GLY A 29 -2.84 -6.75 -6.82
N TYR A 30 -1.83 -6.76 -7.67
CA TYR A 30 -1.24 -8.03 -8.13
C TYR A 30 0.28 -7.86 -8.20
N ALA A 31 0.98 -8.87 -7.66
CA ALA A 31 2.44 -8.81 -7.59
C ALA A 31 3.10 -9.65 -8.68
N TYR A 32 2.78 -10.93 -8.73
CA TYR A 32 3.51 -11.85 -9.58
C TYR A 32 2.65 -12.65 -10.52
N SER A 33 1.36 -12.57 -10.38
CA SER A 33 0.47 -13.36 -11.21
C SER A 33 -0.67 -12.47 -11.67
N ASN A 34 -1.55 -13.02 -12.47
CA ASN A 34 -2.72 -12.27 -12.90
C ASN A 34 -3.83 -12.26 -11.87
N ASN A 35 -3.60 -12.91 -10.74
CA ASN A 35 -4.61 -12.95 -9.69
C ASN A 35 -4.51 -11.71 -8.82
N VAL A 36 -5.64 -11.07 -8.66
CA VAL A 36 -5.77 -9.88 -7.82
C VAL A 36 -5.97 -10.32 -6.39
N GLU A 37 -5.28 -9.67 -5.46
CA GLU A 37 -5.39 -9.99 -4.05
C GLU A 37 -5.53 -8.74 -3.22
N LEU A 38 -6.05 -8.92 -2.01
CA LEU A 38 -6.14 -7.84 -1.04
C LEU A 38 -4.87 -7.79 -0.21
N TYR A 39 -4.36 -6.57 -0.05
CA TYR A 39 -3.16 -6.34 0.73
C TYR A 39 -3.38 -5.19 1.70
N ARG A 40 -2.55 -5.19 2.73
CA ARG A 40 -2.49 -4.07 3.68
C ARG A 40 -1.13 -3.43 3.56
N VAL A 41 -1.09 -2.11 3.43
CA VAL A 41 0.16 -1.38 3.28
C VAL A 41 0.94 -1.44 4.58
N LYS A 42 2.20 -1.88 4.50
CA LYS A 42 3.08 -1.99 5.65
C LYS A 42 4.08 -0.84 5.72
N LYS A 43 4.57 -0.40 4.57
CA LYS A 43 5.57 0.66 4.52
C LYS A 43 5.58 1.29 3.13
N LEU A 44 5.81 2.58 3.10
CA LEU A 44 5.96 3.32 1.84
C LEU A 44 7.46 3.45 1.55
N CYS A 45 7.91 2.81 0.48
CA CYS A 45 9.31 2.83 0.09
C CYS A 45 9.51 3.83 -1.05
N ALA A 46 10.77 4.05 -1.42
CA ALA A 46 11.07 5.09 -2.41
C ALA A 46 10.41 4.82 -3.77
N ASN A 47 10.45 3.58 -4.24
CA ASN A 47 9.93 3.24 -5.57
C ASN A 47 8.81 2.21 -5.52
N LYS A 48 8.62 1.57 -4.38
CA LYS A 48 7.65 0.50 -4.24
C LYS A 48 6.91 0.65 -2.93
N VAL A 49 5.84 -0.10 -2.79
CA VAL A 49 5.06 -0.13 -1.56
C VAL A 49 5.20 -1.53 -0.97
N ALA A 50 5.56 -1.60 0.30
CA ALA A 50 5.65 -2.86 1.01
C ALA A 50 4.26 -3.20 1.53
N VAL A 51 3.74 -4.33 1.11
CA VAL A 51 2.38 -4.75 1.46
C VAL A 51 2.39 -6.20 1.91
N ALA A 52 1.39 -6.58 2.67
CA ALA A 52 1.21 -7.96 3.10
C ALA A 52 -0.22 -8.37 2.81
N ARG A 53 -0.41 -9.64 2.48
CA ARG A 53 -1.75 -10.17 2.24
C ARG A 53 -2.58 -10.07 3.52
N THR A 54 -3.84 -9.74 3.37
CA THR A 54 -4.73 -9.68 4.52
C THR A 54 -4.98 -11.05 5.12
N SER A 55 -4.89 -12.10 4.30
CA SER A 55 -5.12 -13.47 4.78
C SER A 55 -3.86 -14.08 5.38
N ASN A 56 -2.70 -13.56 5.04
CA ASN A 56 -1.44 -14.09 5.55
C ASN A 56 -0.40 -12.98 5.49
N ASN A 57 -0.14 -12.34 6.62
CA ASN A 57 0.77 -11.21 6.67
C ASN A 57 2.20 -11.59 7.05
N ILE A 58 2.54 -12.87 6.95
CA ILE A 58 3.91 -13.33 7.24
C ILE A 58 4.87 -12.81 6.19
N TRP A 59 4.44 -12.79 4.93
CA TRP A 59 5.29 -12.40 3.82
C TRP A 59 5.01 -10.97 3.41
N THR A 60 6.08 -10.22 3.14
CA THR A 60 5.96 -8.87 2.62
C THR A 60 6.26 -8.88 1.13
N ASN A 61 5.38 -8.27 0.38
CA ASN A 61 5.58 -8.10 -1.06
C ASN A 61 5.88 -6.65 -1.36
N TYR A 62 6.73 -6.41 -2.34
CA TYR A 62 7.07 -5.05 -2.76
C TYR A 62 6.48 -4.85 -4.14
N ILE A 63 5.48 -3.98 -4.22
CA ILE A 63 4.70 -3.80 -5.43
C ILE A 63 4.76 -2.33 -5.84
N TYR A 64 4.85 -2.07 -7.14
CA TYR A 64 4.82 -0.70 -7.63
C TYR A 64 3.45 -0.08 -7.35
N PRO A 65 3.42 1.19 -6.95
CA PRO A 65 2.12 1.81 -6.59
C PRO A 65 1.13 1.85 -7.74
N ASP A 66 1.59 1.89 -8.99
CA ASP A 66 0.68 1.91 -10.12
C ASP A 66 -0.02 0.57 -10.36
N ARG A 67 0.32 -0.43 -9.57
CA ARG A 67 -0.37 -1.74 -9.60
C ARG A 67 -1.31 -1.91 -8.42
N LEU A 68 -1.47 -0.87 -7.62
CA LEU A 68 -2.32 -0.93 -6.43
C LEU A 68 -3.48 0.04 -6.58
N ILE A 69 -4.61 -0.33 -6.03
CA ILE A 69 -5.78 0.53 -5.97
C ILE A 69 -6.28 0.53 -4.53
N LYS A 70 -6.31 1.71 -3.93
CA LYS A 70 -6.80 1.86 -2.57
C LYS A 70 -8.30 1.65 -2.56
N ILE A 71 -8.77 0.89 -1.57
CA ILE A 71 -10.20 0.68 -1.41
C ILE A 71 -10.61 1.12 -0.02
N LYS A 72 -11.84 1.53 0.11
CA LYS A 72 -12.38 1.91 1.41
C LYS A 72 -12.68 0.66 2.20
N GLU A 73 -12.31 0.67 3.47
CA GLU A 73 -12.65 -0.45 4.32
C GLU A 73 -14.13 -0.43 4.63
N ASP A 74 -14.66 -1.63 4.74
CA ASP A 74 -16.04 -1.80 5.10
C ASP A 74 -16.33 -1.14 6.41
N GLY A 75 -17.44 -0.49 6.53
CA GLY A 75 -17.83 0.21 7.73
C GLY A 75 -17.25 1.60 7.86
N VAL A 76 -16.35 1.99 7.03
CA VAL A 76 -15.87 3.35 7.02
C VAL A 76 -16.85 4.17 6.22
N SER A 77 -17.50 5.00 6.93
CA SER A 77 -18.44 5.87 6.31
C SER A 77 -17.72 6.89 5.51
N GLU A 78 -18.03 7.06 4.52
CA GLU A 78 -17.47 7.96 3.94
C GLU A 78 -18.15 8.93 3.87
N ASN A 79 -18.66 8.89 4.26
CA ASN A 79 -19.43 9.77 4.16
C ASN A 79 -19.27 10.65 4.37
#